data_6d59166a07fed52ee17ed8191ee4f2f2
#
_entry.id   6d59166a07fed52ee17ed8191ee4f2f2
#
_cell.length_a   1.000
_cell.length_b   1.000
_cell.length_c   1.000
_cell.angle_alpha   90.00
_cell.angle_beta   90.00
_cell.angle_gamma   90.00
#
_symmetry.space_group_name_H-M   'P 1'
#
loop_
_entity.id
_entity.type
_entity.pdbx_description
1 polymer ?
#
loop_
_entity_poly.entity_id
_entity_poly.type
_entity_poly.pdbx_seq_one_letter_code
_entity_poly.pdbx_strand_id
1 'polypeptide(L)'
;LPAGTTDSDAVQTGQSQPPVSRPVISSNLDQPDYNALRGFTADILLKANSLRWRGMDFTDVSGQMFNHNGLLVISELSGKMGAGHLSLPGTLDVRKDVASAEFQPRLDNVEIGSILKAFNYPISLTGQLTLAGDFSGTKIDANAFRREWQGEAHVDLKDSRMEGLNFQQLVQQ
;
A
#
# COMPACT_ATOMS: atom_id res chain seq x y z
N LEU A 1 -11.40 8.85 -7.01
CA LEU A 1 -11.45 9.12 -7.51
C LEU A 1 -11.40 9.08 -7.67
N PRO A 2 -11.36 8.90 -7.44
CA PRO A 2 -11.25 9.00 -7.79
C PRO A 2 -10.88 8.76 -8.04
N ALA A 3 -10.58 8.45 -7.88
CA ALA A 3 -10.19 8.43 -8.47
C ALA A 3 -9.71 8.29 -8.67
N GLY A 4 -9.45 7.97 -8.27
CA GLY A 4 -8.97 8.15 -8.89
C GLY A 4 -8.51 7.95 -9.12
N THR A 5 -8.19 7.85 -9.00
CA THR A 5 -7.84 7.99 -9.60
C THR A 5 -7.44 7.96 -9.91
N THR A 6 -7.21 7.76 -9.76
CA THR A 6 -6.88 7.92 -10.38
C THR A 6 -6.54 7.85 -10.62
N ASP A 7 -6.31 7.73 -10.42
CA ASP A 7 -6.06 7.89 -11.04
C ASP A 7 -5.65 7.61 -11.41
N SER A 8 -5.47 7.48 -11.27
CA SER A 8 -5.09 7.50 -11.96
C SER A 8 -4.70 7.31 -12.29
N ASP A 9 -4.47 7.22 -12.18
CA ASP A 9 -4.13 7.27 -12.85
C ASP A 9 -3.59 7.04 -13.26
N ALA A 10 -3.44 6.95 -13.21
CA ALA A 10 -2.93 6.93 -13.85
C ALA A 10 -2.41 6.69 -14.24
N VAL A 11 -2.09 6.59 -14.12
CA VAL A 11 -1.77 6.53 -14.78
C VAL A 11 -1.50 6.37 -15.40
N GLN A 12 -1.31 6.30 -15.45
CA GLN A 12 -1.11 6.31 -16.18
C GLN A 12 -0.69 6.02 -16.82
N THR A 13 -0.42 5.77 -16.77
CA THR A 13 -0.07 5.59 -17.40
C THR A 13 0.11 5.39 -18.21
N GLY A 14 0.40 5.19 -18.37
CA GLY A 14 0.68 5.06 -19.15
C GLY A 14 0.75 4.47 -19.77
N GLN A 15 0.87 4.33 -19.81
CA GLN A 15 0.81 3.92 -20.35
C GLN A 15 0.53 3.23 -20.97
N SER A 16 0.67 2.74 -21.05
CA SER A 16 0.23 2.32 -21.47
C SER A 16 -0.52 1.78 -21.57
N GLN A 17 -0.68 1.55 -21.29
CA GLN A 17 -1.54 1.21 -21.33
C GLN A 17 -2.30 0.71 -21.50
N PRO A 18 -2.36 0.21 -21.51
CA PRO A 18 -3.31 -0.01 -21.55
C PRO A 18 -4.04 -0.11 -21.22
N PRO A 19 -4.27 -0.42 -21.26
CA PRO A 19 -5.25 -0.38 -20.94
C PRO A 19 -5.91 -0.46 -20.26
N VAL A 20 -5.77 -0.49 -19.81
CA VAL A 20 -6.55 -0.43 -19.17
C VAL A 20 -7.28 -0.25 -18.63
N SER A 21 -7.42 -0.43 -18.35
CA SER A 21 -8.33 -0.07 -17.97
C SER A 21 -8.90 0.44 -17.25
N ARG A 22 -9.18 0.58 -17.06
CA ARG A 22 -9.87 1.16 -16.39
C ARG A 22 -10.61 1.03 -15.74
N PRO A 23 -10.69 0.92 -15.62
CA PRO A 23 -11.42 0.93 -14.97
C PRO A 23 -12.09 0.63 -14.22
N VAL A 24 -12.16 0.43 -14.00
CA VAL A 24 -12.94 0.12 -13.41
C VAL A 24 -12.99 -0.23 -12.34
N ILE A 25 -12.74 -0.07 -11.76
CA ILE A 25 -12.68 -0.34 -10.79
C ILE A 25 -13.42 -0.48 -9.85
N SER A 26 -13.70 -0.45 -9.45
CA SER A 26 -14.29 -0.54 -8.90
C SER A 26 -15.11 -0.53 -7.96
N SER A 27 -15.80 -0.57 -8.05
CA SER A 27 -16.95 -0.62 -7.22
C SER A 27 -16.91 -1.69 -6.17
N ASN A 28 -16.26 -2.74 -6.43
CA ASN A 28 -16.12 -3.82 -5.46
C ASN A 28 -14.73 -3.80 -4.86
N LEU A 29 -14.59 -3.00 -3.83
CA LEU A 29 -13.30 -2.80 -3.19
C LEU A 29 -12.92 -3.96 -2.28
N ASP A 30 -13.92 -4.74 -1.83
CA ASP A 30 -13.66 -5.82 -0.89
C ASP A 30 -13.17 -7.09 -1.56
N GLN A 31 -13.43 -7.23 -2.85
CA GLN A 31 -13.07 -8.44 -3.59
C GLN A 31 -12.44 -8.05 -4.92
N PRO A 32 -11.15 -7.79 -4.91
CA PRO A 32 -10.46 -7.43 -6.14
C PRO A 32 -10.58 -8.51 -7.20
N ASP A 33 -10.67 -8.08 -8.45
CA ASP A 33 -10.74 -9.02 -9.57
C ASP A 33 -9.33 -9.41 -9.98
N TYR A 34 -8.90 -10.59 -9.56
CA TYR A 34 -7.56 -11.07 -9.87
C TYR A 34 -7.47 -11.71 -11.26
N ASN A 35 -8.61 -11.86 -11.94
CA ASN A 35 -8.61 -12.49 -13.27
C ASN A 35 -7.78 -11.70 -14.27
N ALA A 36 -7.75 -10.38 -14.11
CA ALA A 36 -6.96 -9.54 -15.00
C ALA A 36 -5.48 -9.91 -14.99
N LEU A 37 -4.96 -10.36 -13.86
CA LEU A 37 -3.56 -10.72 -13.75
C LEU A 37 -3.26 -12.07 -14.36
N ARG A 38 -4.25 -12.95 -14.48
CA ARG A 38 -4.03 -14.30 -14.99
C ARG A 38 -3.89 -14.36 -16.50
N GLY A 39 -4.22 -13.28 -17.19
CA GLY A 39 -4.30 -13.31 -18.64
C GLY A 39 -3.07 -12.83 -19.38
N PHE A 40 -1.98 -12.48 -18.69
CA PHE A 40 -0.86 -11.90 -19.41
C PHE A 40 0.46 -12.07 -18.64
N THR A 41 1.54 -11.86 -19.40
CA THR A 41 2.91 -11.83 -18.84
C THR A 41 3.55 -10.52 -19.29
N ALA A 42 4.08 -9.76 -18.36
CA ALA A 42 4.64 -8.46 -18.69
C ALA A 42 5.60 -7.97 -17.62
N ASP A 43 6.59 -7.21 -18.03
CA ASP A 43 7.38 -6.35 -17.17
C ASP A 43 6.68 -5.01 -17.06
N ILE A 44 6.58 -4.49 -15.85
CA ILE A 44 5.87 -3.25 -15.60
C ILE A 44 6.83 -2.29 -14.90
N LEU A 45 7.01 -1.13 -15.50
CA LEU A 45 7.80 -0.05 -14.90
C LEU A 45 6.87 1.11 -14.60
N LEU A 46 6.96 1.60 -13.38
CA LEU A 46 6.17 2.74 -12.93
C LEU A 46 7.12 3.85 -12.51
N LYS A 47 6.88 5.05 -13.02
CA LYS A 47 7.63 6.22 -12.59
C LYS A 47 6.67 7.40 -12.51
N ALA A 48 6.71 8.11 -11.40
CA ALA A 48 5.92 9.31 -11.24
C ALA A 48 6.68 10.31 -10.39
N ASN A 49 6.71 11.57 -10.84
CA ASN A 49 7.34 12.63 -10.06
C ASN A 49 6.53 12.94 -8.81
N SER A 50 5.22 12.86 -8.92
CA SER A 50 4.35 13.06 -7.79
C SER A 50 3.10 12.23 -7.97
N LEU A 51 2.53 11.80 -6.84
CA LEU A 51 1.33 10.99 -6.80
C LEU A 51 0.59 11.31 -5.51
N ARG A 52 -0.70 11.54 -5.62
CA ARG A 52 -1.51 11.78 -4.43
C ARG A 52 -2.49 10.65 -4.23
N TRP A 53 -2.53 10.12 -3.03
CA TRP A 53 -3.42 9.02 -2.69
C TRP A 53 -3.87 9.16 -1.25
N ARG A 54 -5.19 9.21 -1.05
CA ARG A 54 -5.81 9.35 0.28
C ARG A 54 -5.25 10.51 1.06
N GLY A 55 -4.97 11.63 0.38
CA GLY A 55 -4.44 12.82 1.03
C GLY A 55 -2.94 12.79 1.29
N MET A 56 -2.28 11.69 0.98
CA MET A 56 -0.83 11.60 1.09
C MET A 56 -0.17 11.98 -0.24
N ASP A 57 0.82 12.84 -0.17
CA ASP A 57 1.56 13.28 -1.35
C ASP A 57 2.89 12.53 -1.40
N PHE A 58 3.04 11.73 -2.45
CA PHE A 58 4.27 10.99 -2.69
C PHE A 58 5.06 11.63 -3.81
N THR A 59 6.37 11.61 -3.70
CA THR A 59 7.27 12.10 -4.74
C THR A 59 8.28 11.02 -5.10
N ASP A 60 8.85 11.15 -6.30
CA ASP A 60 9.85 10.22 -6.80
C ASP A 60 9.39 8.77 -6.68
N VAL A 61 8.17 8.52 -7.15
CA VAL A 61 7.58 7.18 -7.09
C VAL A 61 8.20 6.32 -8.17
N SER A 62 8.60 5.12 -7.80
CA SER A 62 9.28 4.19 -8.71
C SER A 62 8.77 2.80 -8.43
N GLY A 63 8.47 2.05 -9.48
CA GLY A 63 8.03 0.68 -9.35
C GLY A 63 8.59 -0.19 -10.45
N GLN A 64 8.87 -1.42 -10.10
CA GLN A 64 9.30 -2.42 -11.04
C GLN A 64 8.67 -3.74 -10.64
N MET A 65 7.88 -4.28 -11.55
CA MET A 65 7.09 -5.48 -11.29
C MET A 65 7.15 -6.40 -12.49
N PHE A 66 6.93 -7.65 -12.23
CA PHE A 66 6.82 -8.65 -13.28
C PHE A 66 5.60 -9.50 -13.00
N ASN A 67 4.71 -9.61 -13.97
CA ASN A 67 3.54 -10.47 -13.85
C ASN A 67 3.67 -11.62 -14.84
N HIS A 68 3.57 -12.84 -14.33
CA HIS A 68 3.56 -14.04 -15.16
C HIS A 68 2.28 -14.80 -14.86
N ASN A 69 1.26 -14.51 -15.65
CA ASN A 69 -0.03 -15.21 -15.61
C ASN A 69 -0.59 -15.39 -14.20
N GLY A 70 -0.53 -14.35 -13.40
CA GLY A 70 -1.09 -14.38 -12.04
C GLY A 70 -0.08 -14.49 -10.92
N LEU A 71 1.20 -14.58 -11.25
CA LEU A 71 2.26 -14.42 -10.25
C LEU A 71 2.87 -13.05 -10.46
N LEU A 72 2.53 -12.12 -9.58
CA LEU A 72 3.02 -10.75 -9.63
C LEU A 72 4.16 -10.58 -8.63
N VAL A 73 5.34 -10.30 -9.15
CA VAL A 73 6.51 -10.05 -8.33
C VAL A 73 6.80 -8.56 -8.36
N ILE A 74 6.71 -7.91 -7.21
CA ILE A 74 7.01 -6.50 -7.06
C ILE A 74 8.42 -6.41 -6.50
N SER A 75 9.40 -6.22 -7.40
CA SER A 75 10.79 -6.14 -6.98
C SER A 75 11.10 -4.78 -6.37
N GLU A 76 10.37 -3.76 -6.79
CA GLU A 76 10.53 -2.42 -6.25
C GLU A 76 9.18 -1.70 -6.32
N LEU A 77 8.81 -1.04 -5.25
CA LEU A 77 7.72 -0.06 -5.23
C LEU A 77 8.08 0.90 -4.12
N SER A 78 8.49 2.11 -4.49
CA SER A 78 9.03 3.03 -3.52
C SER A 78 8.64 4.46 -3.84
N GLY A 79 8.75 5.31 -2.83
CA GLY A 79 8.45 6.72 -2.97
C GLY A 79 8.86 7.47 -1.72
N LYS A 80 8.76 8.78 -1.81
CA LYS A 80 9.03 9.67 -0.69
C LYS A 80 7.72 10.31 -0.24
N MET A 81 7.61 10.55 1.04
CA MET A 81 6.51 11.33 1.58
C MET A 81 7.10 12.30 2.59
N GLY A 82 7.15 13.60 2.22
CA GLY A 82 7.85 14.58 3.01
C GLY A 82 9.33 14.22 3.11
N ALA A 83 9.84 14.14 4.33
CA ALA A 83 11.22 13.73 4.57
C ALA A 83 11.36 12.21 4.67
N GLY A 84 10.25 11.48 4.60
CA GLY A 84 10.26 10.04 4.79
C GLY A 84 10.37 9.27 3.50
N HIS A 85 10.64 7.99 3.64
CA HIS A 85 10.85 7.07 2.52
C HIS A 85 10.01 5.82 2.75
N LEU A 86 9.36 5.34 1.68
CA LEU A 86 8.53 4.14 1.79
C LEU A 86 8.90 3.17 0.69
N SER A 87 8.86 1.88 0.98
CA SER A 87 8.94 0.88 -0.05
C SER A 87 8.09 -0.33 0.32
N LEU A 88 7.58 -1.00 -0.71
CA LEU A 88 6.69 -2.14 -0.51
C LEU A 88 6.96 -3.20 -1.57
N PRO A 89 8.11 -3.88 -1.50
CA PRO A 89 8.32 -5.04 -2.35
C PRO A 89 7.47 -6.20 -1.88
N GLY A 90 7.25 -7.15 -2.75
CA GLY A 90 6.46 -8.31 -2.37
C GLY A 90 6.07 -9.15 -3.56
N THR A 91 5.20 -10.12 -3.29
CA THR A 91 4.71 -11.05 -4.30
C THR A 91 3.23 -11.30 -4.06
N LEU A 92 2.46 -11.29 -5.13
CA LEU A 92 1.04 -11.63 -5.09
C LEU A 92 0.83 -12.80 -6.05
N ASP A 93 0.31 -13.91 -5.53
CA ASP A 93 0.09 -15.12 -6.32
C ASP A 93 -1.41 -15.39 -6.39
N VAL A 94 -1.97 -15.20 -7.58
CA VAL A 94 -3.40 -15.45 -7.82
C VAL A 94 -3.60 -16.56 -8.83
N ARG A 95 -2.61 -17.43 -9.02
CA ARG A 95 -2.71 -18.52 -9.96
C ARG A 95 -3.63 -19.64 -9.47
N LYS A 96 -3.87 -19.70 -8.17
CA LYS A 96 -4.75 -20.70 -7.56
C LYS A 96 -6.04 -20.04 -7.09
N ASP A 97 -6.99 -20.87 -6.66
CA ASP A 97 -8.29 -20.37 -6.22
C ASP A 97 -8.18 -19.43 -5.04
N VAL A 98 -7.23 -19.69 -4.17
CA VAL A 98 -7.00 -18.83 -3.00
C VAL A 98 -5.75 -17.99 -3.27
N ALA A 99 -5.93 -16.68 -3.27
CA ALA A 99 -4.82 -15.77 -3.46
C ALA A 99 -3.91 -15.76 -2.24
N SER A 100 -2.60 -15.62 -2.47
CA SER A 100 -1.64 -15.49 -1.39
C SER A 100 -0.68 -14.35 -1.70
N ALA A 101 -0.08 -13.79 -0.66
CA ALA A 101 0.83 -12.68 -0.83
C ALA A 101 1.89 -12.67 0.26
N GLU A 102 3.02 -12.08 -0.06
CA GLU A 102 4.09 -11.78 0.87
C GLU A 102 4.55 -10.37 0.58
N PHE A 103 4.69 -9.57 1.64
CA PHE A 103 5.13 -8.18 1.49
C PHE A 103 6.16 -7.85 2.54
N GLN A 104 7.15 -7.06 2.15
CA GLN A 104 8.19 -6.60 3.04
C GLN A 104 8.20 -5.08 3.08
N PRO A 105 7.22 -4.47 3.76
CA PRO A 105 7.18 -3.01 3.84
C PRO A 105 8.35 -2.43 4.59
N ARG A 106 8.84 -1.30 4.11
CA ARG A 106 9.90 -0.55 4.74
C ARG A 106 9.48 0.91 4.77
N LEU A 107 9.36 1.45 5.97
CA LEU A 107 9.09 2.86 6.17
C LEU A 107 10.27 3.45 6.92
N ASP A 108 10.74 4.60 6.47
CA ASP A 108 11.85 5.29 7.09
C ASP A 108 11.46 6.74 7.31
N ASN A 109 11.35 7.11 8.58
CA ASN A 109 11.08 8.49 8.98
C ASN A 109 9.80 9.06 8.35
N VAL A 110 8.73 8.29 8.39
CA VAL A 110 7.45 8.65 7.79
C VAL A 110 6.53 9.21 8.86
N GLU A 111 5.82 10.29 8.54
CA GLU A 111 4.88 10.90 9.49
C GLU A 111 3.68 9.98 9.67
N ILE A 112 3.54 9.39 10.86
CA ILE A 112 2.48 8.42 11.12
C ILE A 112 1.09 9.05 11.07
N GLY A 113 1.00 10.34 11.40
CA GLY A 113 -0.29 11.02 11.36
C GLY A 113 -0.92 11.04 9.98
N SER A 114 -0.08 11.18 8.96
CA SER A 114 -0.56 11.15 7.58
C SER A 114 -1.15 9.80 7.22
N ILE A 115 -0.54 8.72 7.70
CA ILE A 115 -1.03 7.37 7.43
C ILE A 115 -2.35 7.13 8.17
N LEU A 116 -2.41 7.47 9.43
CA LEU A 116 -3.63 7.28 10.22
C LEU A 116 -4.79 8.06 9.62
N LYS A 117 -4.53 9.28 9.19
CA LYS A 117 -5.56 10.10 8.58
C LYS A 117 -6.02 9.51 7.24
N ALA A 118 -5.09 9.00 6.46
CA ALA A 118 -5.40 8.42 5.17
C ALA A 118 -6.34 7.22 5.29
N PHE A 119 -6.24 6.48 6.39
CA PHE A 119 -7.08 5.31 6.63
C PHE A 119 -8.19 5.56 7.63
N ASN A 120 -8.45 6.84 7.94
CA ASN A 120 -9.56 7.26 8.78
C ASN A 120 -9.54 6.65 10.19
N TYR A 121 -8.35 6.47 10.73
CA TYR A 121 -8.24 6.07 12.12
C TYR A 121 -8.59 7.26 13.02
N PRO A 122 -9.41 7.03 14.05
CA PRO A 122 -9.88 8.13 14.90
C PRO A 122 -8.89 8.51 15.99
N ILE A 123 -7.62 8.53 15.67
CA ILE A 123 -6.55 8.83 16.61
C ILE A 123 -5.69 9.93 16.02
N SER A 124 -5.47 10.99 16.80
CA SER A 124 -4.56 12.06 16.40
C SER A 124 -3.20 11.80 16.99
N LEU A 125 -2.43 10.97 16.32
CA LEU A 125 -1.07 10.63 16.71
C LEU A 125 -0.13 11.16 15.64
N THR A 126 0.92 11.87 16.07
CA THR A 126 1.97 12.33 15.17
C THR A 126 3.29 11.71 15.60
N GLY A 127 4.28 11.75 14.72
CA GLY A 127 5.60 11.22 15.00
C GLY A 127 6.21 10.60 13.76
N GLN A 128 7.50 10.34 13.84
CA GLN A 128 8.24 9.76 12.72
C GLN A 128 8.35 8.27 12.92
N LEU A 129 7.74 7.53 12.00
CA LEU A 129 7.67 6.08 12.05
C LEU A 129 8.73 5.47 11.16
N THR A 130 9.49 4.55 11.72
CA THR A 130 10.40 3.69 10.96
C THR A 130 9.94 2.27 11.20
N LEU A 131 9.73 1.53 10.12
CA LEU A 131 9.15 0.20 10.20
C LEU A 131 9.81 -0.71 9.17
N ALA A 132 10.14 -1.92 9.60
CA ALA A 132 10.59 -2.98 8.72
C ALA A 132 9.74 -4.20 9.02
N GLY A 133 8.93 -4.60 8.06
CA GLY A 133 8.00 -5.69 8.25
C GLY A 133 8.22 -6.83 7.27
N ASP A 134 7.65 -7.97 7.60
CA ASP A 134 7.70 -9.16 6.76
C ASP A 134 6.38 -9.89 7.01
N PHE A 135 5.47 -9.81 6.04
CA PHE A 135 4.12 -10.31 6.20
C PHE A 135 3.75 -11.26 5.08
N SER A 136 3.00 -12.29 5.42
CA SER A 136 2.45 -13.20 4.43
C SER A 136 1.01 -13.52 4.78
N GLY A 137 0.21 -13.85 3.78
CA GLY A 137 -1.18 -14.16 4.01
C GLY A 137 -1.85 -14.80 2.81
N THR A 138 -3.03 -15.35 3.09
CA THR A 138 -3.90 -15.92 2.07
C THR A 138 -5.27 -15.28 2.17
N LYS A 139 -6.13 -15.49 1.16
CA LYS A 139 -7.48 -14.93 1.15
C LYS A 139 -7.43 -13.41 1.28
N ILE A 140 -6.80 -12.77 0.34
CA ILE A 140 -6.47 -11.36 0.46
C ILE A 140 -7.69 -10.49 0.19
N ASP A 141 -8.41 -10.15 1.25
CA ASP A 141 -9.49 -9.17 1.23
C ASP A 141 -9.52 -8.47 2.59
N ALA A 142 -10.45 -7.54 2.74
CA ALA A 142 -10.50 -6.71 3.94
C ALA A 142 -10.71 -7.53 5.22
N ASN A 143 -11.53 -8.58 5.13
CA ASN A 143 -11.80 -9.43 6.29
C ASN A 143 -10.66 -10.41 6.54
N ALA A 144 -10.14 -11.00 5.48
CA ALA A 144 -9.08 -11.98 5.61
C ALA A 144 -7.79 -11.36 6.12
N PHE A 145 -7.56 -10.10 5.83
CA PHE A 145 -6.39 -9.40 6.32
C PHE A 145 -6.20 -9.59 7.81
N ARG A 146 -7.29 -9.53 8.56
CA ARG A 146 -7.21 -9.58 10.02
C ARG A 146 -7.00 -11.00 10.56
N ARG A 147 -7.31 -12.01 9.79
CA ARG A 147 -7.32 -13.38 10.28
C ARG A 147 -6.28 -14.28 9.63
N GLU A 148 -6.02 -14.02 8.36
CA GLU A 148 -5.17 -14.93 7.58
C GLU A 148 -3.77 -14.39 7.36
N TRP A 149 -3.50 -13.15 7.76
CA TRP A 149 -2.17 -12.57 7.65
C TRP A 149 -1.34 -12.86 8.89
N GLN A 150 -0.07 -13.11 8.68
CA GLN A 150 0.89 -13.31 9.75
C GLN A 150 2.19 -12.65 9.37
N GLY A 151 3.02 -12.38 10.38
CA GLY A 151 4.30 -11.77 10.11
C GLY A 151 4.85 -11.10 11.35
N GLU A 152 5.92 -10.35 11.14
CA GLU A 152 6.56 -9.62 12.21
C GLU A 152 7.07 -8.30 11.66
N ALA A 153 7.24 -7.34 12.57
CA ALA A 153 7.72 -6.03 12.21
C ALA A 153 8.55 -5.44 13.34
N HIS A 154 9.57 -4.70 12.96
CA HIS A 154 10.30 -3.84 13.87
C HIS A 154 9.78 -2.45 13.68
N VAL A 155 9.39 -1.81 14.77
CA VAL A 155 8.76 -0.50 14.73
C VAL A 155 9.50 0.45 15.66
N ASP A 156 9.82 1.62 15.17
CA ASP A 156 10.41 2.68 15.96
C ASP A 156 9.63 3.97 15.67
N LEU A 157 9.15 4.60 16.72
CA LEU A 157 8.36 5.81 16.61
C LEU A 157 9.05 6.90 17.43
N LYS A 158 9.47 7.96 16.73
CA LYS A 158 10.18 9.07 17.35
C LYS A 158 9.33 10.32 17.40
N ASP A 159 9.55 11.12 18.42
CA ASP A 159 8.88 12.41 18.57
C ASP A 159 7.37 12.27 18.51
N SER A 160 6.86 11.20 19.12
CA SER A 160 5.44 10.91 19.08
C SER A 160 4.67 11.83 20.00
N ARG A 161 3.50 12.24 19.55
CA ARG A 161 2.59 13.08 20.32
C ARG A 161 1.17 12.68 19.98
N MET A 162 0.39 12.46 21.01
CA MET A 162 -1.01 12.12 20.87
C MET A 162 -1.87 13.30 21.32
N GLU A 163 -2.63 13.86 20.40
CA GLU A 163 -3.48 15.00 20.70
C GLU A 163 -4.88 14.55 21.05
N GLY A 164 -5.54 15.35 21.88
CA GLY A 164 -6.90 15.05 22.27
C GLY A 164 -7.05 13.94 23.28
N LEU A 165 -5.93 13.32 23.67
CA LEU A 165 -5.91 12.30 24.70
C LEU A 165 -4.88 12.68 25.75
N ASN A 166 -5.18 12.32 26.98
CA ASN A 166 -4.30 12.57 28.11
C ASN A 166 -3.75 11.23 28.56
N PHE A 167 -2.42 11.06 28.49
CA PHE A 167 -1.80 9.83 28.91
C PHE A 167 -2.09 9.46 30.34
N GLN A 168 -2.22 10.46 31.21
CA GLN A 168 -2.57 10.19 32.59
C GLN A 168 -3.94 9.55 32.71
N GLN A 169 -4.88 10.00 31.89
CA GLN A 169 -6.20 9.39 31.89
C GLN A 169 -6.16 7.95 31.41
N LEU A 170 -5.33 7.68 30.41
CA LEU A 170 -5.19 6.33 29.90
C LEU A 170 -4.58 5.42 30.96
N VAL A 171 -3.61 5.90 31.69
CA VAL A 171 -2.94 5.11 32.72
C VAL A 171 -3.89 4.81 33.88
N GLN A 172 -4.76 5.77 34.20
CA GLN A 172 -5.68 5.60 35.31
C GLN A 172 -6.83 4.65 35.00
N GLN A 173 -7.05 4.38 33.76
CA GLN A 173 -8.09 3.45 33.35
C GLN A 173 -7.59 2.02 33.36
#